data_6b2e2cfd6029e07353a45d7c0a777e2c
#
_entry.id   6b2e2cfd6029e07353a45d7c0a777e2c
#
_cell.length_a   1.000
_cell.length_b   1.000
_cell.length_c   1.000
_cell.angle_alpha   90.00
_cell.angle_beta   90.00
_cell.angle_gamma   90.00
#
_symmetry.space_group_name_H-M   'P 1'
#
loop_
_entity.id
_entity.type
_entity.pdbx_description
1 polymer ?
#
loop_
_entity_poly.entity_id
_entity_poly.type
_entity_poly.pdbx_seq_one_letter_code
_entity_poly.pdbx_strand_id
1 'polypeptide(L)'
;GVIGGVIGNNVGKGGNTVLGAIIGSVVGGVAGGVIGNKMDKQAEKIKNEIPGAEVQRVGEGIVVTFSENNPDGSKMGVYFDFDKAEITSNSKLALDKLIQIFKEYPETNLLVEGHTDDKGGDAYNLALSERRAMAVGNYLKANNISSSRLTIHWYGESQPKVENTSDANRAENRRVEFAITANDKMKEEAKKEAAGK
;
A
#
# COMPACT_ATOMS: atom_id res chain seq x y z
N GLY A 1 16.79 -3.54 17.84
CA GLY A 1 15.64 -3.82 18.69
C GLY A 1 14.49 -4.26 17.81
N VAL A 2 14.08 -5.51 17.94
CA VAL A 2 12.95 -6.10 17.22
C VAL A 2 11.69 -5.40 17.71
N ILE A 3 11.10 -4.51 16.91
CA ILE A 3 9.69 -4.13 17.06
C ILE A 3 8.89 -5.19 16.31
N GLY A 4 8.80 -6.36 16.91
CA GLY A 4 7.81 -7.38 16.58
C GLY A 4 6.45 -6.95 17.14
N GLY A 5 5.85 -5.92 16.54
CA GLY A 5 4.45 -5.62 16.78
C GLY A 5 3.63 -6.74 16.18
N VAL A 6 2.85 -7.41 17.01
CA VAL A 6 1.84 -8.40 16.62
C VAL A 6 0.83 -7.72 15.68
N ILE A 7 1.07 -7.77 14.38
CA ILE A 7 0.10 -7.43 13.33
C ILE A 7 -0.36 -8.74 12.70
N GLY A 8 -0.82 -9.64 13.58
CA GLY A 8 -1.36 -10.92 13.15
C GLY A 8 -2.86 -10.92 12.88
N ASN A 9 -3.59 -9.83 13.19
CA ASN A 9 -5.05 -9.97 13.25
C ASN A 9 -5.89 -8.96 12.48
N ASN A 10 -5.30 -7.99 11.78
CA ASN A 10 -6.11 -7.00 11.05
C ASN A 10 -5.62 -6.67 9.63
N VAL A 11 -4.57 -7.27 9.14
CA VAL A 11 -4.25 -7.26 7.72
C VAL A 11 -5.11 -8.33 7.07
N GLY A 12 -6.30 -7.93 6.63
CA GLY A 12 -7.26 -8.78 5.94
C GLY A 12 -7.86 -9.87 6.82
N LYS A 13 -8.97 -9.62 7.50
CA LYS A 13 -9.84 -10.65 8.12
C LYS A 13 -10.44 -11.63 7.10
N GLY A 14 -10.16 -11.46 5.81
CA GLY A 14 -10.39 -12.44 4.76
C GLY A 14 -9.04 -12.95 4.28
N GLY A 15 -8.60 -14.13 4.67
CA GLY A 15 -7.32 -14.73 4.30
C GLY A 15 -7.09 -14.99 2.80
N ASN A 16 -7.67 -14.19 1.93
CA ASN A 16 -7.63 -14.28 0.47
C ASN A 16 -7.39 -12.92 -0.22
N THR A 17 -6.84 -11.91 0.47
CA THR A 17 -6.46 -10.69 -0.21
C THR A 17 -5.17 -10.90 -0.99
N VAL A 18 -5.05 -10.27 -2.15
CA VAL A 18 -3.80 -10.28 -2.95
C VAL A 18 -2.67 -9.68 -2.13
N LEU A 19 -2.95 -8.65 -1.32
CA LEU A 19 -2.02 -8.07 -0.36
C LEU A 19 -1.48 -9.11 0.63
N GLY A 20 -2.35 -9.93 1.23
CA GLY A 20 -1.94 -11.00 2.14
C GLY A 20 -1.09 -12.08 1.47
N ALA A 21 -1.43 -12.46 0.24
CA ALA A 21 -0.70 -13.45 -0.54
C ALA A 21 0.68 -12.94 -1.00
N ILE A 22 0.76 -11.68 -1.42
CA ILE A 22 2.01 -11.06 -1.90
C ILE A 22 2.98 -10.83 -0.73
N ILE A 23 2.50 -10.36 0.41
CA ILE A 23 3.32 -10.09 1.59
C ILE A 23 3.74 -11.39 2.29
N GLY A 24 2.93 -12.46 2.18
CA GLY A 24 3.23 -13.77 2.75
C GLY A 24 4.39 -14.52 2.07
N SER A 25 4.84 -14.10 0.89
CA SER A 25 5.96 -14.73 0.18
C SER A 25 7.30 -14.17 0.67
N VAL A 26 7.88 -14.76 1.69
CA VAL A 26 9.19 -14.39 2.24
C VAL A 26 10.31 -15.25 1.64
N VAL A 27 11.47 -14.65 1.41
CA VAL A 27 12.69 -15.36 1.00
C VAL A 27 13.34 -16.05 2.20
N GLY A 28 13.30 -15.40 3.35
CA GLY A 28 13.86 -15.92 4.61
C GLY A 28 15.39 -15.97 4.67
N GLY A 29 15.91 -16.33 5.83
CA GLY A 29 17.35 -16.50 6.06
C GLY A 29 18.12 -15.18 5.91
N VAL A 30 19.42 -15.29 5.54
CA VAL A 30 20.33 -14.12 5.39
C VAL A 30 19.87 -13.23 4.24
N ALA A 31 19.40 -13.80 3.13
CA ALA A 31 18.88 -13.04 2.00
C ALA A 31 17.62 -12.24 2.38
N GLY A 32 16.74 -12.82 3.17
CA GLY A 32 15.58 -12.10 3.72
C GLY A 32 15.98 -10.93 4.62
N GLY A 33 17.06 -11.06 5.39
CA GLY A 33 17.66 -9.96 6.16
C GLY A 33 18.15 -8.81 5.28
N VAL A 34 18.79 -9.11 4.15
CA VAL A 34 19.22 -8.09 3.17
C VAL A 34 18.03 -7.34 2.59
N ILE A 35 16.98 -8.07 2.16
CA ILE A 35 15.73 -7.49 1.67
C ILE A 35 15.09 -6.63 2.77
N GLY A 36 14.97 -7.15 3.98
CA GLY A 36 14.40 -6.46 5.12
C GLY A 36 15.06 -5.10 5.37
N ASN A 37 16.39 -5.04 5.37
CA ASN A 37 17.14 -3.79 5.55
C ASN A 37 16.85 -2.75 4.44
N LYS A 38 16.72 -3.19 3.18
CA LYS A 38 16.35 -2.30 2.07
C LYS A 38 14.92 -1.77 2.25
N MET A 39 13.99 -2.65 2.65
CA MET A 39 12.59 -2.29 2.91
C MET A 39 12.44 -1.37 4.13
N ASP A 40 13.24 -1.55 5.19
CA ASP A 40 13.23 -0.67 6.36
C ASP A 40 13.58 0.77 5.97
N LYS A 41 14.63 0.95 5.17
CA LYS A 41 15.02 2.28 4.65
C LYS A 41 13.93 2.92 3.81
N GLN A 42 13.30 2.14 2.93
CA GLN A 42 12.20 2.64 2.10
C GLN A 42 10.98 2.99 2.94
N ALA A 43 10.61 2.17 3.92
CA ALA A 43 9.49 2.43 4.82
C ALA A 43 9.71 3.69 5.66
N GLU A 44 10.91 3.87 6.22
CA GLU A 44 11.29 5.06 6.97
C GLU A 44 11.22 6.32 6.10
N LYS A 45 11.71 6.24 4.86
CA LYS A 45 11.62 7.36 3.91
C LYS A 45 10.17 7.74 3.62
N ILE A 46 9.28 6.78 3.34
CA ILE A 46 7.86 7.04 3.11
C ILE A 46 7.24 7.70 4.33
N LYS A 47 7.48 7.17 5.53
CA LYS A 47 6.95 7.70 6.79
C LYS A 47 7.39 9.14 7.05
N ASN A 48 8.64 9.46 6.74
CA ASN A 48 9.20 10.81 7.00
C ASN A 48 8.74 11.83 5.97
N GLU A 49 8.58 11.44 4.71
CA GLU A 49 8.25 12.36 3.61
C GLU A 49 6.74 12.54 3.41
N ILE A 50 5.92 11.56 3.86
CA ILE A 50 4.47 11.55 3.66
C ILE A 50 3.77 11.35 5.02
N PRO A 51 3.59 12.41 5.81
CA PRO A 51 3.04 12.31 7.16
C PRO A 51 1.64 11.69 7.24
N GLY A 52 0.83 11.81 6.17
CA GLY A 52 -0.51 11.20 6.09
C GLY A 52 -0.53 9.72 5.75
N ALA A 53 0.63 9.10 5.53
CA ALA A 53 0.74 7.68 5.25
C ALA A 53 0.85 6.87 6.55
N GLU A 54 -0.04 5.90 6.73
CA GLU A 54 0.18 4.84 7.71
C GLU A 54 1.10 3.78 7.08
N VAL A 55 2.33 3.67 7.60
CA VAL A 55 3.37 2.81 7.04
C VAL A 55 3.67 1.66 7.99
N GLN A 56 3.50 0.44 7.52
CA GLN A 56 3.73 -0.78 8.30
C GLN A 56 4.67 -1.74 7.55
N ARG A 57 5.63 -2.31 8.30
CA ARG A 57 6.43 -3.44 7.81
C ARG A 57 5.70 -4.74 8.08
N VAL A 58 5.50 -5.54 7.03
CA VAL A 58 4.85 -6.85 7.13
C VAL A 58 5.73 -7.89 6.43
N GLY A 59 6.34 -8.78 7.20
CA GLY A 59 7.34 -9.70 6.66
C GLY A 59 8.50 -8.96 5.98
N GLU A 60 8.78 -9.30 4.74
CA GLU A 60 9.78 -8.62 3.89
C GLU A 60 9.19 -7.49 3.05
N GLY A 61 7.90 -7.15 3.21
CA GLY A 61 7.22 -6.10 2.46
C GLY A 61 6.87 -4.87 3.30
N ILE A 62 6.26 -3.87 2.66
CA ILE A 62 5.76 -2.65 3.26
C ILE A 62 4.30 -2.49 2.85
N VAL A 63 3.44 -2.15 3.80
CA VAL A 63 2.07 -1.69 3.55
C VAL A 63 2.00 -0.20 3.83
N VAL A 64 1.46 0.56 2.89
CA VAL A 64 1.21 1.99 3.02
C VAL A 64 -0.28 2.22 2.84
N THR A 65 -0.95 2.73 3.86
CA THR A 65 -2.38 2.99 3.86
C THR A 65 -2.66 4.48 3.90
N PHE A 66 -3.55 4.93 3.03
CA PHE A 66 -4.13 6.26 3.05
C PHE A 66 -5.63 6.14 3.30
N SER A 67 -6.07 6.44 4.53
CA SER A 67 -7.48 6.49 4.90
C SER A 67 -7.95 7.94 5.05
N GLU A 68 -9.25 8.19 4.87
CA GLU A 68 -9.81 9.53 5.07
C GLU A 68 -9.73 10.00 6.52
N ASN A 69 -9.63 9.06 7.47
CA ASN A 69 -9.37 9.35 8.87
C ASN A 69 -7.87 9.37 9.11
N ASN A 70 -7.23 10.49 8.81
CA ASN A 70 -5.79 10.65 9.03
C ASN A 70 -5.50 10.99 10.50
N PRO A 71 -4.73 10.13 11.23
CA PRO A 71 -4.50 10.29 12.67
C PRO A 71 -3.85 11.60 13.08
N ASP A 72 -3.03 12.19 12.21
CA ASP A 72 -2.32 13.46 12.50
C ASP A 72 -3.06 14.70 12.02
N GLY A 73 -4.28 14.52 11.46
CA GLY A 73 -5.07 15.61 10.89
C GLY A 73 -4.49 16.23 9.62
N SER A 74 -3.36 15.73 9.12
CA SER A 74 -2.79 16.20 7.86
C SER A 74 -3.70 15.73 6.71
N LYS A 75 -3.84 16.57 5.68
CA LYS A 75 -4.57 16.22 4.47
C LYS A 75 -3.65 15.71 3.36
N MET A 76 -2.41 15.38 3.69
CA MET A 76 -1.48 14.81 2.72
C MET A 76 -1.69 13.30 2.63
N GLY A 77 -2.39 12.87 1.62
CA GLY A 77 -2.69 11.46 1.38
C GLY A 77 -3.44 11.28 0.08
N VAL A 78 -3.87 10.06 -0.21
CA VAL A 78 -4.62 9.74 -1.42
C VAL A 78 -6.10 9.70 -1.09
N TYR A 79 -6.78 10.80 -1.34
CA TYR A 79 -8.20 11.00 -1.05
C TYR A 79 -8.96 11.35 -2.32
N PHE A 80 -10.27 11.08 -2.27
CA PHE A 80 -11.20 11.40 -3.34
C PHE A 80 -12.38 12.18 -2.76
N ASP A 81 -12.92 13.09 -3.55
CA ASP A 81 -14.20 13.70 -3.23
C ASP A 81 -15.32 12.65 -3.22
N PHE A 82 -16.44 13.01 -2.56
CA PHE A 82 -17.62 12.14 -2.50
C PHE A 82 -18.05 11.71 -3.91
N ASP A 83 -18.24 10.41 -4.08
CA ASP A 83 -18.63 9.77 -5.36
C ASP A 83 -17.68 10.03 -6.55
N LYS A 84 -16.45 10.51 -6.30
CA LYS A 84 -15.46 10.78 -7.35
C LYS A 84 -14.28 9.82 -7.28
N ALA A 85 -13.62 9.69 -8.43
CA ALA A 85 -12.37 8.97 -8.59
C ALA A 85 -11.26 9.87 -9.18
N GLU A 86 -11.50 11.17 -9.31
CA GLU A 86 -10.49 12.12 -9.73
C GLU A 86 -9.48 12.34 -8.60
N ILE A 87 -8.19 12.28 -8.95
CA ILE A 87 -7.11 12.53 -8.00
C ILE A 87 -7.05 14.02 -7.71
N THR A 88 -7.31 14.40 -6.46
CA THR A 88 -7.27 15.80 -6.01
C THR A 88 -5.85 16.36 -6.06
N SER A 89 -5.70 17.69 -6.06
CA SER A 89 -4.38 18.34 -6.04
C SER A 89 -3.55 17.93 -4.82
N ASN A 90 -4.19 17.79 -3.65
CA ASN A 90 -3.51 17.33 -2.44
C ASN A 90 -3.05 15.86 -2.55
N SER A 91 -3.88 15.00 -3.17
CA SER A 91 -3.51 13.60 -3.43
C SER A 91 -2.35 13.49 -4.43
N LYS A 92 -2.29 14.38 -5.42
CA LYS A 92 -1.14 14.44 -6.34
C LYS A 92 0.17 14.71 -5.61
N LEU A 93 0.18 15.62 -4.62
CA LEU A 93 1.39 15.90 -3.84
C LEU A 93 1.91 14.65 -3.10
N ALA A 94 1.02 13.86 -2.50
CA ALA A 94 1.39 12.61 -1.83
C ALA A 94 1.89 11.56 -2.85
N LEU A 95 1.18 11.41 -3.97
CA LEU A 95 1.56 10.46 -5.02
C LEU A 95 2.88 10.85 -5.68
N ASP A 96 3.14 12.13 -5.91
CA ASP A 96 4.41 12.59 -6.49
C ASP A 96 5.60 12.24 -5.60
N LYS A 97 5.45 12.38 -4.27
CA LYS A 97 6.47 11.92 -3.32
C LYS A 97 6.66 10.41 -3.35
N LEU A 98 5.57 9.63 -3.34
CA LEU A 98 5.65 8.18 -3.49
C LEU A 98 6.34 7.79 -4.79
N ILE A 99 6.03 8.45 -5.90
CA ILE A 99 6.64 8.19 -7.21
C ILE A 99 8.15 8.42 -7.17
N GLN A 100 8.62 9.50 -6.52
CA GLN A 100 10.06 9.73 -6.37
C GLN A 100 10.71 8.57 -5.59
N ILE A 101 10.09 8.16 -4.47
CA ILE A 101 10.58 7.03 -3.67
C ILE A 101 10.56 5.74 -4.50
N PHE A 102 9.49 5.45 -5.26
CA PHE A 102 9.42 4.27 -6.12
C PHE A 102 10.47 4.26 -7.25
N LYS A 103 10.89 5.43 -7.72
CA LYS A 103 12.00 5.58 -8.69
C LYS A 103 13.37 5.35 -8.05
N GLU A 104 13.55 5.74 -6.79
CA GLU A 104 14.77 5.47 -6.04
C GLU A 104 14.92 3.99 -5.66
N TYR A 105 13.79 3.28 -5.51
CA TYR A 105 13.74 1.84 -5.21
C TYR A 105 13.13 1.05 -6.38
N PRO A 106 13.82 0.98 -7.54
CA PRO A 106 13.24 0.41 -8.76
C PRO A 106 13.05 -1.11 -8.70
N GLU A 107 13.69 -1.77 -7.75
CA GLU A 107 13.68 -3.23 -7.59
C GLU A 107 12.53 -3.74 -6.71
N THR A 108 11.42 -3.00 -6.69
CA THR A 108 10.20 -3.36 -5.97
C THR A 108 9.02 -3.51 -6.90
N ASN A 109 8.12 -4.44 -6.55
CA ASN A 109 6.78 -4.53 -7.11
C ASN A 109 5.79 -3.74 -6.24
N LEU A 110 4.77 -3.20 -6.87
CA LEU A 110 3.78 -2.34 -6.26
C LEU A 110 2.38 -2.91 -6.52
N LEU A 111 1.65 -3.16 -5.45
CA LEU A 111 0.21 -3.45 -5.51
C LEU A 111 -0.53 -2.19 -5.06
N VAL A 112 -1.59 -1.83 -5.76
CA VAL A 112 -2.52 -0.76 -5.40
C VAL A 112 -3.89 -1.39 -5.16
N GLU A 113 -4.47 -1.18 -3.99
CA GLU A 113 -5.81 -1.67 -3.64
C GLU A 113 -6.75 -0.52 -3.27
N GLY A 114 -7.97 -0.56 -3.84
CA GLY A 114 -9.03 0.40 -3.54
C GLY A 114 -10.12 -0.22 -2.68
N HIS A 115 -10.59 0.54 -1.68
CA HIS A 115 -11.62 0.12 -0.74
C HIS A 115 -12.64 1.23 -0.50
N THR A 116 -13.85 0.84 -0.13
CA THR A 116 -14.94 1.74 0.30
C THR A 116 -15.40 1.39 1.72
N ASP A 117 -16.26 2.22 2.27
CA ASP A 117 -17.09 1.86 3.40
C ASP A 117 -18.35 1.09 2.95
N ASP A 118 -19.28 0.83 3.90
CA ASP A 118 -20.53 0.11 3.69
C ASP A 118 -21.70 1.00 3.20
N LYS A 119 -21.47 2.26 2.86
CA LYS A 119 -22.50 3.14 2.33
C LYS A 119 -22.70 2.92 0.84
N GLY A 120 -23.93 2.57 0.45
CA GLY A 120 -24.29 2.20 -0.92
C GLY A 120 -24.47 0.70 -1.09
N GLY A 121 -24.67 0.25 -2.31
CA GLY A 121 -24.78 -1.18 -2.62
C GLY A 121 -23.44 -1.77 -3.07
N ASP A 122 -23.25 -3.06 -2.84
CA ASP A 122 -22.00 -3.81 -3.15
C ASP A 122 -21.47 -3.54 -4.57
N ALA A 123 -22.34 -3.62 -5.57
CA ALA A 123 -21.95 -3.40 -6.97
C ALA A 123 -21.48 -1.96 -7.23
N TYR A 124 -22.11 -0.98 -6.58
CA TYR A 124 -21.71 0.42 -6.66
C TYR A 124 -20.35 0.63 -5.99
N ASN A 125 -20.15 0.10 -4.79
CA ASN A 125 -18.91 0.21 -4.04
C ASN A 125 -17.76 -0.51 -4.74
N LEU A 126 -18.02 -1.68 -5.33
CA LEU A 126 -17.03 -2.39 -6.14
C LEU A 126 -16.57 -1.53 -7.33
N ALA A 127 -17.51 -0.97 -8.10
CA ALA A 127 -17.20 -0.11 -9.23
C ALA A 127 -16.50 1.20 -8.81
N LEU A 128 -16.86 1.78 -7.66
CA LEU A 128 -16.22 2.99 -7.14
C LEU A 128 -14.77 2.71 -6.74
N SER A 129 -14.51 1.62 -6.02
CA SER A 129 -13.16 1.22 -5.63
C SER A 129 -12.29 0.88 -6.84
N GLU A 130 -12.85 0.27 -7.89
CA GLU A 130 -12.17 0.04 -9.17
C GLU A 130 -11.73 1.35 -9.81
N ARG A 131 -12.65 2.30 -10.01
CA ARG A 131 -12.33 3.59 -10.61
C ARG A 131 -11.22 4.32 -9.85
N ARG A 132 -11.26 4.28 -8.51
CA ARG A 132 -10.26 4.92 -7.64
C ARG A 132 -8.89 4.24 -7.73
N ALA A 133 -8.82 2.93 -7.63
CA ALA A 133 -7.57 2.17 -7.77
C ALA A 133 -6.96 2.35 -9.15
N MET A 134 -7.78 2.32 -10.20
CA MET A 134 -7.33 2.55 -11.58
C MET A 134 -6.84 3.98 -11.80
N ALA A 135 -7.48 4.99 -11.21
CA ALA A 135 -7.02 6.37 -11.30
C ALA A 135 -5.61 6.53 -10.70
N VAL A 136 -5.38 5.93 -9.52
CA VAL A 136 -4.05 5.91 -8.88
C VAL A 136 -3.03 5.17 -9.76
N GLY A 137 -3.34 3.96 -10.19
CA GLY A 137 -2.45 3.16 -11.04
C GLY A 137 -2.10 3.86 -12.35
N ASN A 138 -3.07 4.52 -12.99
CA ASN A 138 -2.84 5.29 -14.21
C ASN A 138 -1.97 6.54 -13.95
N TYR A 139 -2.14 7.20 -12.80
CA TYR A 139 -1.28 8.30 -12.40
C TYR A 139 0.18 7.86 -12.22
N LEU A 140 0.41 6.72 -11.58
CA LEU A 140 1.75 6.13 -11.44
C LEU A 140 2.37 5.83 -12.81
N LYS A 141 1.63 5.19 -13.71
CA LYS A 141 2.09 4.87 -15.07
C LYS A 141 2.43 6.13 -15.87
N ALA A 142 1.56 7.16 -15.83
CA ALA A 142 1.78 8.43 -16.50
C ALA A 142 3.04 9.17 -16.01
N ASN A 143 3.47 8.88 -14.77
CA ASN A 143 4.70 9.39 -14.17
C ASN A 143 5.90 8.42 -14.25
N ASN A 144 5.90 7.54 -15.25
CA ASN A 144 6.99 6.63 -15.58
C ASN A 144 7.25 5.50 -14.56
N ILE A 145 6.25 5.09 -13.79
CA ILE A 145 6.31 3.80 -13.10
C ILE A 145 5.93 2.70 -14.08
N SER A 146 6.84 1.74 -14.29
CA SER A 146 6.63 0.65 -15.25
C SER A 146 5.38 -0.16 -14.91
N SER A 147 4.56 -0.46 -15.92
CA SER A 147 3.38 -1.32 -15.78
C SER A 147 3.74 -2.74 -15.29
N SER A 148 4.95 -3.22 -15.60
CA SER A 148 5.43 -4.53 -15.13
C SER A 148 5.66 -4.60 -13.61
N ARG A 149 5.77 -3.46 -12.96
CA ARG A 149 5.87 -3.34 -11.49
C ARG A 149 4.52 -3.22 -10.81
N LEU A 150 3.44 -2.92 -11.55
CA LEU A 150 2.15 -2.53 -10.99
C LEU A 150 1.13 -3.66 -11.09
N THR A 151 0.49 -3.96 -9.98
CA THR A 151 -0.73 -4.75 -9.87
C THR A 151 -1.81 -3.86 -9.24
N ILE A 152 -3.03 -3.90 -9.77
CA ILE A 152 -4.13 -3.05 -9.30
C ILE A 152 -5.31 -3.96 -8.98
N HIS A 153 -5.85 -3.83 -7.77
CA HIS A 153 -7.03 -4.54 -7.30
C HIS A 153 -8.02 -3.61 -6.61
N TRP A 154 -9.23 -4.07 -6.44
CA TRP A 154 -10.32 -3.34 -5.78
C TRP A 154 -11.28 -4.32 -5.13
N TYR A 155 -11.86 -3.94 -4.01
CA TYR A 155 -12.65 -4.82 -3.18
C TYR A 155 -14.01 -4.23 -2.75
N GLY A 156 -14.30 -2.96 -3.14
CA GLY A 156 -15.48 -2.29 -2.59
C GLY A 156 -15.45 -2.30 -1.07
N GLU A 157 -16.54 -2.68 -0.46
CA GLU A 157 -16.70 -2.79 0.99
C GLU A 157 -16.35 -4.17 1.56
N SER A 158 -16.02 -5.14 0.71
CA SER A 158 -15.86 -6.55 1.10
C SER A 158 -14.66 -6.83 2.01
N GLN A 159 -13.72 -5.89 2.13
CA GLN A 159 -12.51 -6.01 2.92
C GLN A 159 -12.35 -4.82 3.89
N PRO A 160 -13.21 -4.68 4.89
CA PRO A 160 -13.13 -3.57 5.83
C PRO A 160 -11.89 -3.70 6.73
N LYS A 161 -11.20 -2.57 6.95
CA LYS A 161 -10.08 -2.46 7.90
C LYS A 161 -10.59 -2.53 9.34
N VAL A 162 -11.70 -1.88 9.59
CA VAL A 162 -12.43 -1.84 10.86
C VAL A 162 -13.92 -2.04 10.62
N GLU A 163 -14.69 -2.42 11.63
CA GLU A 163 -16.16 -2.53 11.51
C GLU A 163 -16.80 -1.19 11.19
N ASN A 164 -17.77 -1.14 10.27
CA ASN A 164 -18.45 0.06 9.80
C ASN A 164 -19.50 0.60 10.81
N THR A 165 -19.16 0.68 12.10
CA THR A 165 -20.08 1.02 13.19
C THR A 165 -20.23 2.53 13.45
N SER A 166 -19.27 3.35 12.98
CA SER A 166 -19.26 4.80 13.13
C SER A 166 -18.76 5.49 11.87
N ASP A 167 -19.00 6.80 11.75
CA ASP A 167 -18.48 7.57 10.61
C ASP A 167 -16.95 7.64 10.62
N ALA A 168 -16.32 7.67 11.80
CA ALA A 168 -14.87 7.59 11.94
C ALA A 168 -14.34 6.24 11.41
N ASN A 169 -14.98 5.13 11.76
CA ASN A 169 -14.61 3.81 11.26
C ASN A 169 -14.82 3.70 9.74
N ARG A 170 -15.93 4.24 9.22
CA ARG A 170 -16.16 4.30 7.77
C ARG A 170 -15.08 5.10 7.05
N ALA A 171 -14.62 6.21 7.64
CA ALA A 171 -13.54 7.00 7.07
C ALA A 171 -12.22 6.22 7.01
N GLU A 172 -11.97 5.30 7.94
CA GLU A 172 -10.82 4.39 7.86
C GLU A 172 -10.97 3.33 6.76
N ASN A 173 -12.20 2.90 6.48
CA ASN A 173 -12.49 1.93 5.42
C ASN A 173 -12.41 2.54 4.02
N ARG A 174 -12.72 3.85 3.86
CA ARG A 174 -12.50 4.59 2.61
C ARG A 174 -11.02 4.87 2.41
N ARG A 175 -10.31 3.94 1.79
CA ARG A 175 -8.85 3.97 1.73
C ARG A 175 -8.28 3.45 0.41
N VAL A 176 -7.05 3.83 0.16
CA VAL A 176 -6.16 3.20 -0.82
C VAL A 176 -4.99 2.61 -0.07
N GLU A 177 -4.67 1.37 -0.38
CA GLU A 177 -3.52 0.66 0.16
C GLU A 177 -2.49 0.39 -0.95
N PHE A 178 -1.22 0.51 -0.58
CA PHE A 178 -0.11 0.06 -1.40
C PHE A 178 0.61 -1.06 -0.67
N ALA A 179 0.92 -2.16 -1.38
CA ALA A 179 1.89 -3.12 -0.91
C ALA A 179 3.15 -3.01 -1.77
N ILE A 180 4.29 -2.96 -1.12
CA ILE A 180 5.61 -2.86 -1.75
C ILE A 180 6.38 -4.12 -1.39
N THR A 181 6.84 -4.86 -2.38
CA THR A 181 7.56 -6.11 -2.20
C THR A 181 8.81 -6.16 -3.07
N ALA A 182 9.79 -6.98 -2.68
CA ALA A 182 10.95 -7.24 -3.51
C ALA A 182 10.56 -7.89 -4.84
N ASN A 183 11.06 -7.36 -5.95
CA ASN A 183 10.96 -8.04 -7.23
C ASN A 183 12.02 -9.14 -7.37
N ASP A 184 11.99 -9.88 -8.47
CA ASP A 184 12.92 -10.99 -8.67
C ASP A 184 14.38 -10.54 -8.71
N LYS A 185 14.66 -9.35 -9.25
CA LYS A 185 16.02 -8.79 -9.27
C LYS A 185 16.55 -8.54 -7.86
N MET A 186 15.76 -7.88 -6.99
CA MET A 186 16.15 -7.67 -5.60
C MET A 186 16.40 -8.99 -4.88
N LYS A 187 15.52 -9.99 -5.09
CA LYS A 187 15.67 -11.32 -4.49
C LYS A 187 16.94 -12.04 -4.92
N GLU A 188 17.28 -11.99 -6.21
CA GLU A 188 18.50 -12.57 -6.77
C GLU A 188 19.77 -11.90 -6.22
N GLU A 189 19.79 -10.57 -6.15
CA GLU A 189 20.90 -9.81 -5.59
C GLU A 189 21.09 -10.11 -4.10
N ALA A 190 20.01 -10.16 -3.34
CA ALA A 190 20.05 -10.52 -1.91
C ALA A 190 20.60 -11.94 -1.69
N LYS A 191 20.24 -12.90 -2.53
CA LYS A 191 20.80 -14.27 -2.46
C LYS A 191 22.29 -14.28 -2.76
N LYS A 192 22.76 -13.54 -3.77
CA LYS A 192 24.19 -13.43 -4.10
C LYS A 192 24.97 -12.77 -2.96
N GLU A 193 24.46 -11.69 -2.38
CA GLU A 193 25.07 -11.03 -1.23
C GLU A 193 25.14 -11.96 -0.01
N ALA A 194 24.11 -12.75 0.23
CA ALA A 194 24.07 -13.73 1.32
C ALA A 194 25.06 -14.89 1.12
N ALA A 195 25.29 -15.32 -0.13
CA ALA A 195 26.21 -16.41 -0.46
C ALA A 195 27.69 -15.99 -0.44
N GLY A 196 27.96 -14.69 -0.54
CA GLY A 196 29.32 -14.12 -0.47
C GLY A 196 29.80 -13.77 0.93
N LYS A 197 28.96 -14.01 1.93
CA LYS A 197 29.27 -13.86 3.37
C LYS A 197 29.48 -15.23 4.01
#